data_2416ddca209428e7f038dab19a5781f6
#
_entry.id   2416ddca209428e7f038dab19a5781f6
#
_cell.length_a   1.000
_cell.length_b   1.000
_cell.length_c   1.000
_cell.angle_alpha   90.00
_cell.angle_beta   90.00
_cell.angle_gamma   90.00
#
_symmetry.space_group_name_H-M   'P 1'
#
loop_
_entity.id
_entity.type
_entity.pdbx_description
1 polymer ?
#
loop_
_entity_poly.entity_id
_entity_poly.type
_entity_poly.pdbx_seq_one_letter_code
_entity_poly.pdbx_strand_id
1 'polypeptide(L)'
;MGMPIVALYVSAWASALLVLAVMGNAKASSRWTSNSTATHAFFVYIQQNLKLTTNLAGSCMILIHIVMEDLTFLVSWGANKETAWSGTNYSLYKALNNYYKVKDINLSNLSGNRWVNAILRRLLRMDGASLEYYCRHRLGKKLESINGNVFQFSEVLSDSKVRRTYMYVDNTVSYVNYMRDQLPDTFAVSAFQDTNAEIFSKREKEQDEYIRSCSGLFTMGHWLKEWLIQQGFSSDKIHAVGGGINVDRSFICPQVKTHNKILFVGKDFKRKGGYITYEAFKLLRKQGRNVELYVIGPSQDPIDDPVEGYHFIGLIPFHEEARYYNMCDVFCMPSYFEAYGLVFVEALTFGLPCIGRDCYEMPYFINEGKTGLLLKNDDPHELASLMQQILDNDTFSQNVVSNRQNYIREYSWSTVAER
;
A
#
# COMPACT_ATOMS: atom_id res chain seq x y z
N MET A 1 -17.43 16.20 -27.22
CA MET A 1 -17.38 14.76 -26.89
C MET A 1 -16.97 14.03 -28.15
N GLY A 2 -15.73 13.57 -28.30
CA GLY A 2 -15.29 12.88 -29.52
C GLY A 2 -13.80 12.91 -29.81
N MET A 3 -12.90 12.78 -28.81
CA MET A 3 -11.45 12.76 -29.08
C MET A 3 -10.56 11.72 -28.36
N PRO A 4 -11.00 10.80 -27.51
CA PRO A 4 -10.08 9.78 -27.01
C PRO A 4 -9.96 8.54 -27.90
N ILE A 5 -10.96 8.26 -28.75
CA ILE A 5 -10.97 7.01 -29.54
C ILE A 5 -9.99 7.08 -30.72
N VAL A 6 -9.84 8.24 -31.36
CA VAL A 6 -8.92 8.39 -32.52
C VAL A 6 -7.44 8.28 -32.11
N ALA A 7 -7.05 8.77 -30.93
CA ALA A 7 -5.67 8.66 -30.44
C ALA A 7 -5.31 7.22 -30.07
N LEU A 8 -6.24 6.43 -29.54
CA LEU A 8 -6.05 5.00 -29.27
C LEU A 8 -5.95 4.20 -30.59
N TYR A 9 -6.71 4.56 -31.61
CA TYR A 9 -6.62 3.90 -32.93
C TYR A 9 -5.27 4.17 -33.61
N VAL A 10 -4.74 5.38 -33.55
CA VAL A 10 -3.44 5.72 -34.16
C VAL A 10 -2.28 5.02 -33.45
N SER A 11 -2.31 4.91 -32.12
CA SER A 11 -1.27 4.19 -31.36
C SER A 11 -1.35 2.68 -31.55
N ALA A 12 -2.54 2.09 -31.64
CA ALA A 12 -2.73 0.68 -31.93
C ALA A 12 -2.28 0.32 -33.36
N TRP A 13 -2.53 1.18 -34.36
CA TRP A 13 -2.04 1.00 -35.73
C TRP A 13 -0.51 1.11 -35.82
N ALA A 14 0.10 2.07 -35.14
CA ALA A 14 1.54 2.20 -35.10
C ALA A 14 2.21 0.98 -34.43
N SER A 15 1.61 0.45 -33.38
CA SER A 15 2.10 -0.75 -32.69
C SER A 15 1.91 -2.01 -33.53
N ALA A 16 0.78 -2.15 -34.22
CA ALA A 16 0.51 -3.28 -35.13
C ALA A 16 1.42 -3.28 -36.36
N LEU A 17 1.69 -2.11 -36.93
CA LEU A 17 2.67 -1.94 -38.02
C LEU A 17 4.10 -2.24 -37.58
N LEU A 18 4.47 -1.87 -36.34
CA LEU A 18 5.78 -2.19 -35.77
C LEU A 18 5.93 -3.72 -35.55
N VAL A 19 4.89 -4.39 -35.10
CA VAL A 19 4.87 -5.88 -34.94
C VAL A 19 4.99 -6.58 -36.30
N LEU A 20 4.28 -6.10 -37.33
CA LEU A 20 4.37 -6.68 -38.70
C LEU A 20 5.74 -6.38 -39.33
N ALA A 21 6.34 -5.23 -39.12
CA ALA A 21 7.69 -4.90 -39.57
C ALA A 21 8.76 -5.76 -38.89
N VAL A 22 8.60 -6.02 -37.58
CA VAL A 22 9.50 -6.90 -36.81
C VAL A 22 9.35 -8.35 -37.23
N MET A 23 8.12 -8.85 -37.48
CA MET A 23 7.88 -10.21 -37.98
C MET A 23 8.36 -10.38 -39.43
N GLY A 24 8.26 -9.36 -40.27
CA GLY A 24 8.79 -9.38 -41.65
C GLY A 24 10.32 -9.41 -41.69
N ASN A 25 10.98 -8.73 -40.77
CA ASN A 25 12.44 -8.70 -40.69
C ASN A 25 13.06 -9.88 -39.92
N ALA A 26 12.29 -10.57 -39.08
CA ALA A 26 12.77 -11.76 -38.33
C ALA A 26 13.10 -12.94 -39.23
N LYS A 27 12.64 -12.96 -40.50
CA LYS A 27 13.07 -13.94 -41.50
C LYS A 27 14.40 -13.58 -42.16
N ALA A 28 14.95 -12.40 -41.95
CA ALA A 28 16.11 -11.89 -42.66
C ALA A 28 17.39 -11.74 -41.83
N SER A 29 17.38 -11.94 -40.53
CA SER A 29 18.64 -11.84 -39.74
C SER A 29 18.68 -12.77 -38.54
N SER A 30 19.59 -13.74 -38.59
CA SER A 30 19.91 -14.72 -37.54
C SER A 30 20.82 -14.16 -36.43
N ARG A 31 20.65 -12.87 -36.04
CA ARG A 31 21.45 -12.27 -34.97
C ARG A 31 20.60 -11.25 -34.20
N TRP A 32 19.86 -11.73 -33.19
CA TRP A 32 19.40 -10.88 -32.11
C TRP A 32 19.76 -11.52 -30.78
N THR A 33 20.69 -10.92 -30.07
CA THR A 33 21.05 -11.30 -28.71
C THR A 33 19.95 -10.80 -27.76
N SER A 34 19.34 -11.75 -27.07
CA SER A 34 18.31 -11.57 -26.04
C SER A 34 18.85 -10.75 -24.86
N ASN A 35 18.41 -9.54 -24.65
CA ASN A 35 18.40 -8.91 -23.32
C ASN A 35 17.43 -7.73 -23.31
N SER A 36 16.14 -7.97 -23.16
CA SER A 36 15.21 -7.06 -22.48
C SER A 36 13.99 -7.85 -22.03
N THR A 37 13.85 -7.99 -20.74
CA THR A 37 12.71 -8.59 -20.03
C THR A 37 11.36 -7.97 -20.45
N ALA A 38 11.35 -6.70 -20.83
CA ALA A 38 10.16 -5.99 -21.30
C ALA A 38 9.64 -6.49 -22.65
N THR A 39 10.53 -6.85 -23.58
CA THR A 39 10.12 -7.37 -24.91
C THR A 39 9.56 -8.78 -24.79
N HIS A 40 10.09 -9.58 -23.87
CA HIS A 40 9.60 -10.95 -23.65
C HIS A 40 8.24 -10.97 -22.95
N ALA A 41 8.02 -10.10 -21.96
CA ALA A 41 6.73 -9.93 -21.29
C ALA A 41 5.64 -9.43 -22.26
N PHE A 42 5.98 -8.48 -23.14
CA PHE A 42 5.08 -7.97 -24.17
C PHE A 42 4.70 -9.06 -25.21
N PHE A 43 5.64 -9.91 -25.64
CA PHE A 43 5.35 -11.03 -26.54
C PHE A 43 4.49 -12.11 -25.89
N VAL A 44 4.75 -12.44 -24.63
CA VAL A 44 3.95 -13.42 -23.86
C VAL A 44 2.53 -12.89 -23.64
N TYR A 45 2.39 -11.60 -23.33
CA TYR A 45 1.10 -10.93 -23.19
C TYR A 45 0.28 -10.95 -24.51
N ILE A 46 0.94 -10.64 -25.66
CA ILE A 46 0.31 -10.70 -26.97
C ILE A 46 -0.12 -12.13 -27.33
N GLN A 47 0.71 -13.15 -27.09
CA GLN A 47 0.38 -14.55 -27.38
C GLN A 47 -0.76 -15.10 -26.54
N GLN A 48 -0.88 -14.66 -25.30
CA GLN A 48 -1.91 -15.13 -24.36
C GLN A 48 -3.28 -14.45 -24.54
N ASN A 49 -3.32 -13.21 -25.03
CA ASN A 49 -4.53 -12.38 -25.04
C ASN A 49 -5.04 -11.99 -26.45
N LEU A 50 -4.36 -12.37 -27.52
CA LEU A 50 -4.78 -12.04 -28.89
C LEU A 50 -5.53 -13.22 -29.55
N LYS A 51 -6.82 -13.07 -29.82
CA LYS A 51 -7.58 -13.89 -30.77
C LYS A 51 -7.70 -13.14 -32.09
N LEU A 52 -7.03 -13.65 -33.11
CA LEU A 52 -7.16 -13.15 -34.48
C LEU A 52 -8.41 -13.78 -35.13
N THR A 53 -9.40 -12.94 -35.44
CA THR A 53 -10.53 -13.35 -36.34
C THR A 53 -10.30 -12.75 -37.71
N THR A 54 -10.07 -13.60 -38.69
CA THR A 54 -10.06 -13.20 -40.11
C THR A 54 -11.44 -13.40 -40.70
N ASN A 55 -12.03 -12.34 -41.27
CA ASN A 55 -13.26 -12.42 -42.04
C ASN A 55 -12.93 -12.40 -43.54
N LEU A 56 -13.38 -13.40 -44.27
CA LEU A 56 -13.02 -13.74 -45.67
C LEU A 56 -13.77 -12.87 -46.71
N ALA A 57 -13.85 -11.58 -46.55
CA ALA A 57 -14.39 -10.68 -47.55
C ALA A 57 -13.49 -9.46 -47.78
N GLY A 58 -12.43 -9.64 -48.57
CA GLY A 58 -11.79 -8.59 -49.36
C GLY A 58 -11.08 -7.44 -48.68
N SER A 59 -11.15 -7.26 -47.36
CA SER A 59 -10.43 -6.23 -46.58
C SER A 59 -10.02 -6.84 -45.25
N CYS A 60 -8.72 -7.03 -45.06
CA CYS A 60 -8.17 -7.55 -43.83
C CYS A 60 -8.30 -6.49 -42.71
N MET A 61 -9.44 -6.44 -42.03
CA MET A 61 -9.57 -5.70 -40.77
C MET A 61 -9.13 -6.62 -39.65
N ILE A 62 -7.96 -6.37 -39.11
CA ILE A 62 -7.49 -7.04 -37.89
C ILE A 62 -8.20 -6.39 -36.70
N LEU A 63 -9.27 -7.01 -36.23
CA LEU A 63 -9.91 -6.66 -34.97
C LEU A 63 -9.12 -7.32 -33.83
N ILE A 64 -8.28 -6.56 -33.17
CA ILE A 64 -7.61 -7.01 -31.93
C ILE A 64 -8.65 -6.92 -30.82
N HIS A 65 -9.29 -8.04 -30.48
CA HIS A 65 -10.09 -8.14 -29.26
C HIS A 65 -9.14 -8.46 -28.11
N ILE A 66 -8.86 -7.48 -27.27
CA ILE A 66 -8.21 -7.74 -25.98
C ILE A 66 -9.30 -8.34 -25.10
N VAL A 67 -9.26 -9.65 -24.90
CA VAL A 67 -10.14 -10.33 -23.94
C VAL A 67 -9.50 -10.15 -22.56
N MET A 68 -10.04 -9.21 -21.79
CA MET A 68 -9.64 -9.06 -20.38
C MET A 68 -10.13 -10.29 -19.61
N GLU A 69 -9.24 -10.90 -18.82
CA GLU A 69 -9.61 -12.00 -17.93
C GLU A 69 -10.54 -11.52 -16.83
N ASP A 70 -11.50 -12.37 -16.43
CA ASP A 70 -12.37 -12.10 -15.30
C ASP A 70 -11.59 -12.25 -14.00
N LEU A 71 -11.71 -11.27 -13.09
CA LEU A 71 -11.11 -11.27 -11.76
C LEU A 71 -12.18 -11.00 -10.71
N THR A 72 -12.37 -11.90 -9.76
CA THR A 72 -13.21 -11.67 -8.60
C THR A 72 -12.41 -11.04 -7.48
N PHE A 73 -12.76 -9.82 -7.08
CA PHE A 73 -12.10 -9.05 -6.02
C PHE A 73 -12.89 -9.16 -4.72
N LEU A 74 -12.36 -9.93 -3.76
CA LEU A 74 -12.97 -10.11 -2.44
C LEU A 74 -12.44 -9.07 -1.47
N VAL A 75 -13.33 -8.25 -0.92
CA VAL A 75 -12.94 -7.12 -0.09
C VAL A 75 -14.01 -6.73 0.91
N SER A 76 -13.60 -6.19 2.05
CA SER A 76 -14.49 -5.57 3.02
C SER A 76 -14.50 -4.05 2.80
N TRP A 77 -15.56 -3.52 2.19
CA TRP A 77 -15.67 -2.09 1.91
C TRP A 77 -15.99 -1.24 3.14
N GLY A 78 -16.49 -1.86 4.22
CA GLY A 78 -16.98 -1.10 5.37
C GLY A 78 -18.19 -0.23 5.05
N ALA A 79 -18.25 0.95 5.67
CA ALA A 79 -19.34 1.90 5.48
C ALA A 79 -19.21 2.75 4.19
N ASN A 80 -17.99 3.04 3.76
CA ASN A 80 -17.69 3.82 2.57
C ASN A 80 -16.58 3.14 1.75
N LYS A 81 -16.89 2.82 0.50
CA LYS A 81 -15.99 2.15 -0.44
C LYS A 81 -14.71 2.96 -0.71
N GLU A 82 -14.84 4.27 -0.84
CA GLU A 82 -13.74 5.17 -1.21
C GLU A 82 -12.73 5.36 -0.08
N THR A 83 -13.17 5.24 1.17
CA THR A 83 -12.33 5.44 2.35
C THR A 83 -11.90 4.12 3.01
N ALA A 84 -12.34 2.97 2.46
CA ALA A 84 -11.97 1.66 2.97
C ALA A 84 -10.44 1.49 2.98
N TRP A 85 -9.89 1.15 4.15
CA TRP A 85 -8.43 1.04 4.36
C TRP A 85 -7.66 2.27 3.87
N SER A 86 -8.07 3.44 4.32
CA SER A 86 -7.47 4.72 3.91
C SER A 86 -7.45 4.92 2.39
N GLY A 87 -8.48 4.40 1.69
CA GLY A 87 -8.60 4.50 0.22
C GLY A 87 -7.84 3.44 -0.58
N THR A 88 -7.02 2.62 0.07
CA THR A 88 -6.17 1.60 -0.57
C THR A 88 -6.96 0.59 -1.39
N ASN A 89 -8.00 -0.02 -0.78
CA ASN A 89 -8.81 -1.03 -1.45
C ASN A 89 -9.47 -0.51 -2.72
N TYR A 90 -10.02 0.70 -2.66
CA TYR A 90 -10.73 1.29 -3.78
C TYR A 90 -9.79 1.73 -4.89
N SER A 91 -8.65 2.29 -4.54
CA SER A 91 -7.64 2.71 -5.51
C SER A 91 -7.03 1.51 -6.24
N LEU A 92 -6.73 0.42 -5.52
CA LEU A 92 -6.27 -0.83 -6.14
C LEU A 92 -7.35 -1.45 -7.03
N TYR A 93 -8.61 -1.52 -6.55
CA TYR A 93 -9.74 -1.99 -7.35
C TYR A 93 -9.87 -1.21 -8.68
N LYS A 94 -9.78 0.12 -8.63
CA LYS A 94 -9.82 0.94 -9.86
C LYS A 94 -8.63 0.67 -10.78
N ALA A 95 -7.45 0.51 -10.23
CA ALA A 95 -6.25 0.25 -11.02
C ALA A 95 -6.31 -1.12 -11.70
N LEU A 96 -6.76 -2.16 -11.00
CA LEU A 96 -6.93 -3.51 -11.56
C LEU A 96 -7.96 -3.56 -12.70
N ASN A 97 -8.96 -2.67 -12.71
CA ASN A 97 -9.93 -2.58 -13.82
C ASN A 97 -9.30 -2.11 -15.15
N ASN A 98 -8.07 -1.61 -15.15
CA ASN A 98 -7.33 -1.32 -16.39
C ASN A 98 -6.78 -2.59 -17.08
N TYR A 99 -6.64 -3.69 -16.33
CA TYR A 99 -6.01 -4.93 -16.77
C TYR A 99 -6.96 -6.12 -16.81
N TYR A 100 -7.98 -6.13 -15.93
CA TYR A 100 -8.91 -7.22 -15.72
C TYR A 100 -10.36 -6.71 -15.76
N LYS A 101 -11.30 -7.60 -16.09
CA LYS A 101 -12.71 -7.37 -15.86
C LYS A 101 -13.03 -7.70 -14.40
N VAL A 102 -12.92 -6.69 -13.52
CA VAL A 102 -13.01 -6.88 -12.08
C VAL A 102 -14.46 -6.84 -11.60
N LYS A 103 -14.89 -7.92 -10.92
CA LYS A 103 -16.15 -7.99 -10.18
C LYS A 103 -15.84 -7.99 -8.68
N ASP A 104 -16.31 -6.99 -7.94
CA ASP A 104 -16.12 -6.98 -6.49
C ASP A 104 -17.23 -7.74 -5.75
N ILE A 105 -16.84 -8.43 -4.69
CA ILE A 105 -17.74 -9.02 -3.71
C ILE A 105 -17.43 -8.41 -2.34
N ASN A 106 -18.42 -7.67 -1.82
CA ASN A 106 -18.29 -7.00 -0.53
C ASN A 106 -18.58 -7.96 0.63
N LEU A 107 -17.54 -8.30 1.38
CA LEU A 107 -17.63 -9.20 2.54
C LEU A 107 -18.31 -8.55 3.75
N SER A 108 -18.29 -7.21 3.85
CA SER A 108 -18.97 -6.49 4.94
C SER A 108 -20.48 -6.74 4.97
N ASN A 109 -21.10 -6.92 3.80
CA ASN A 109 -22.54 -7.18 3.70
C ASN A 109 -22.92 -8.61 4.07
N LEU A 110 -21.95 -9.49 4.20
CA LEU A 110 -22.16 -10.90 4.43
C LEU A 110 -22.12 -11.25 5.91
N SER A 111 -21.61 -10.36 6.77
CA SER A 111 -21.55 -10.55 8.22
C SER A 111 -22.92 -10.48 8.92
N GLY A 112 -24.03 -10.26 8.18
CA GLY A 112 -25.39 -10.22 8.71
C GLY A 112 -25.81 -8.85 9.27
N ASN A 113 -26.99 -8.81 9.87
CA ASN A 113 -27.57 -7.57 10.41
C ASN A 113 -26.71 -7.02 11.56
N ARG A 114 -26.31 -5.74 11.50
CA ARG A 114 -25.50 -5.04 12.52
C ARG A 114 -26.05 -5.22 13.95
N TRP A 115 -27.39 -5.25 14.10
CA TRP A 115 -28.06 -5.46 15.38
C TRP A 115 -27.85 -6.89 15.90
N VAL A 116 -27.95 -7.89 15.03
CA VAL A 116 -27.69 -9.29 15.40
C VAL A 116 -26.24 -9.47 15.83
N ASN A 117 -25.31 -8.85 15.10
CA ASN A 117 -23.88 -8.88 15.44
C ASN A 117 -23.60 -8.18 16.77
N ALA A 118 -24.25 -7.05 17.06
CA ALA A 118 -24.11 -6.35 18.33
C ALA A 118 -24.67 -7.19 19.52
N ILE A 119 -25.80 -7.86 19.31
CA ILE A 119 -26.39 -8.78 20.31
C ILE A 119 -25.49 -9.99 20.53
N LEU A 120 -24.99 -10.62 19.46
CA LEU A 120 -24.09 -11.76 19.55
C LEU A 120 -22.78 -11.42 20.26
N ARG A 121 -22.19 -10.26 19.95
CA ARG A 121 -21.01 -9.74 20.66
C ARG A 121 -21.25 -9.64 22.17
N ARG A 122 -22.40 -9.08 22.55
CA ARG A 122 -22.76 -8.89 23.97
C ARG A 122 -23.05 -10.19 24.67
N LEU A 123 -23.80 -11.10 24.03
CA LEU A 123 -24.18 -12.40 24.61
C LEU A 123 -23.01 -13.38 24.69
N LEU A 124 -22.17 -13.44 23.65
CA LEU A 124 -21.05 -14.36 23.55
C LEU A 124 -19.73 -13.77 24.11
N ARG A 125 -19.75 -12.51 24.57
CA ARG A 125 -18.56 -11.77 25.02
C ARG A 125 -17.41 -11.85 24.03
N MET A 126 -17.75 -11.80 22.72
CA MET A 126 -16.76 -11.88 21.64
C MET A 126 -16.29 -10.49 21.24
N ASP A 127 -14.97 -10.35 21.02
CA ASP A 127 -14.41 -9.18 20.34
C ASP A 127 -14.82 -9.13 18.86
N GLY A 128 -14.58 -7.98 18.21
CA GLY A 128 -14.99 -7.78 16.82
C GLY A 128 -14.33 -8.71 15.82
N ALA A 129 -13.05 -8.98 16.03
CA ALA A 129 -12.27 -9.85 15.16
C ALA A 129 -12.70 -11.31 15.26
N SER A 130 -13.06 -11.74 16.47
CA SER A 130 -13.61 -13.06 16.72
C SER A 130 -14.94 -13.29 16.03
N LEU A 131 -15.86 -12.31 16.16
CA LEU A 131 -17.16 -12.42 15.48
C LEU A 131 -17.02 -12.42 13.96
N GLU A 132 -16.14 -11.58 13.45
CA GLU A 132 -15.84 -11.51 12.01
C GLU A 132 -15.28 -12.84 11.50
N TYR A 133 -14.37 -13.46 12.24
CA TYR A 133 -13.83 -14.79 11.93
C TYR A 133 -14.94 -15.84 11.79
N TYR A 134 -15.85 -15.93 12.77
CA TYR A 134 -16.97 -16.89 12.70
C TYR A 134 -17.98 -16.57 11.59
N CYS A 135 -18.19 -15.29 11.29
CA CYS A 135 -19.04 -14.89 10.15
C CYS A 135 -18.42 -15.31 8.81
N ARG A 136 -17.12 -15.16 8.64
CA ARG A 136 -16.38 -15.58 7.43
C ARG A 136 -16.50 -17.08 7.17
N HIS A 137 -16.40 -17.91 8.19
CA HIS A 137 -16.55 -19.37 8.08
C HIS A 137 -17.91 -19.80 7.51
N ARG A 138 -18.97 -19.02 7.78
CA ARG A 138 -20.29 -19.24 7.17
C ARG A 138 -20.38 -18.82 5.71
N LEU A 139 -19.46 -18.01 5.25
CA LEU A 139 -19.45 -17.45 3.89
C LEU A 139 -18.80 -18.37 2.86
N GLY A 140 -17.87 -19.23 3.27
CA GLY A 140 -17.20 -20.17 2.37
C GLY A 140 -18.18 -20.95 1.50
N LYS A 141 -19.30 -21.38 2.08
CA LYS A 141 -20.38 -22.08 1.36
C LYS A 141 -21.09 -21.24 0.28
N LYS A 142 -21.12 -19.89 0.42
CA LYS A 142 -21.74 -19.00 -0.59
C LYS A 142 -20.81 -18.69 -1.75
N LEU A 143 -19.52 -18.89 -1.57
CA LEU A 143 -18.49 -18.59 -2.57
C LEU A 143 -18.16 -19.80 -3.46
N GLU A 144 -18.75 -20.97 -3.19
CA GLU A 144 -18.62 -22.18 -3.99
C GLU A 144 -19.02 -22.00 -5.48
N SER A 145 -19.73 -20.91 -5.80
CA SER A 145 -20.13 -20.57 -7.17
C SER A 145 -19.15 -19.66 -7.92
N ILE A 146 -18.03 -19.23 -7.29
CA ILE A 146 -17.04 -18.38 -7.95
C ILE A 146 -16.17 -19.22 -8.87
N ASN A 147 -16.30 -18.96 -10.17
CA ASN A 147 -15.44 -19.56 -11.19
C ASN A 147 -14.40 -18.54 -11.64
N GLY A 148 -13.13 -18.94 -11.74
CA GLY A 148 -12.06 -18.11 -12.29
C GLY A 148 -11.02 -17.65 -11.28
N ASN A 149 -10.40 -16.51 -11.55
CA ASN A 149 -9.36 -15.94 -10.71
C ASN A 149 -9.97 -15.16 -9.53
N VAL A 150 -9.45 -15.37 -8.31
CA VAL A 150 -9.87 -14.66 -7.09
C VAL A 150 -8.70 -13.90 -6.52
N PHE A 151 -8.91 -12.62 -6.27
CA PHE A 151 -7.98 -11.74 -5.59
C PHE A 151 -8.59 -11.29 -4.26
N GLN A 152 -7.90 -11.55 -3.15
CA GLN A 152 -8.35 -11.23 -1.80
C GLN A 152 -7.48 -10.16 -1.18
N PHE A 153 -8.11 -9.21 -0.51
CA PHE A 153 -7.41 -8.23 0.32
C PHE A 153 -7.47 -8.66 1.78
N SER A 154 -6.36 -9.17 2.31
CA SER A 154 -6.19 -9.63 3.71
C SER A 154 -7.22 -10.64 4.22
N GLU A 155 -8.11 -11.11 3.37
CA GLU A 155 -9.16 -12.05 3.72
C GLU A 155 -8.70 -13.50 3.49
N VAL A 156 -9.23 -14.42 4.27
CA VAL A 156 -8.95 -15.84 4.10
C VAL A 156 -10.25 -16.55 3.78
N LEU A 157 -10.45 -16.80 2.50
CA LEU A 157 -11.52 -17.66 2.02
C LEU A 157 -10.89 -18.77 1.20
N SER A 158 -10.77 -19.94 1.78
CA SER A 158 -10.31 -21.14 1.06
C SER A 158 -11.51 -21.78 0.37
N ASP A 159 -11.52 -21.75 -0.97
CA ASP A 159 -12.40 -22.61 -1.76
C ASP A 159 -11.57 -23.44 -2.73
N SER A 160 -11.72 -24.76 -2.63
CA SER A 160 -11.01 -25.76 -3.44
C SER A 160 -11.40 -25.75 -4.92
N LYS A 161 -12.46 -25.03 -5.31
CA LYS A 161 -12.96 -24.96 -6.68
C LYS A 161 -12.41 -23.78 -7.48
N VAL A 162 -11.72 -22.86 -6.83
CA VAL A 162 -11.15 -21.68 -7.48
C VAL A 162 -9.84 -22.03 -8.17
N ARG A 163 -9.72 -21.71 -9.46
CA ARG A 163 -8.56 -22.10 -10.27
C ARG A 163 -7.26 -21.40 -9.86
N ARG A 164 -7.33 -20.10 -9.52
CA ARG A 164 -6.18 -19.30 -9.12
C ARG A 164 -6.61 -18.33 -8.04
N THR A 165 -5.92 -18.38 -6.93
CA THR A 165 -6.17 -17.50 -5.79
C THR A 165 -4.95 -16.66 -5.53
N TYR A 166 -5.18 -15.37 -5.29
CA TYR A 166 -4.15 -14.39 -4.98
C TYR A 166 -4.55 -13.62 -3.72
N MET A 167 -3.56 -13.22 -2.94
CA MET A 167 -3.78 -12.43 -1.74
C MET A 167 -2.85 -11.21 -1.75
N TYR A 168 -3.38 -10.06 -1.34
CA TYR A 168 -2.61 -8.84 -1.14
C TYR A 168 -2.70 -8.41 0.32
N VAL A 169 -1.56 -8.22 0.96
CA VAL A 169 -1.46 -7.99 2.41
C VAL A 169 -0.39 -6.93 2.74
N ASP A 170 -0.62 -6.19 3.81
CA ASP A 170 0.39 -5.37 4.47
C ASP A 170 0.97 -6.06 5.71
N ASN A 171 0.24 -7.03 6.27
CA ASN A 171 0.62 -7.82 7.43
C ASN A 171 -0.05 -9.20 7.39
N THR A 172 0.44 -10.15 8.19
CA THR A 172 -0.13 -11.49 8.36
C THR A 172 -0.45 -11.79 9.82
N VAL A 173 -1.37 -12.74 10.05
CA VAL A 173 -1.72 -13.16 11.39
C VAL A 173 -0.54 -13.83 12.09
N SER A 174 0.27 -14.58 11.34
CA SER A 174 1.50 -15.21 11.85
C SER A 174 2.50 -14.17 12.36
N TYR A 175 2.64 -13.02 11.68
CA TYR A 175 3.49 -11.94 12.21
C TYR A 175 2.91 -11.30 13.47
N VAL A 176 1.59 -11.11 13.54
CA VAL A 176 0.94 -10.59 14.76
C VAL A 176 1.18 -11.51 15.96
N ASN A 177 1.07 -12.83 15.78
CA ASN A 177 1.38 -13.80 16.82
C ASN A 177 2.87 -13.81 17.19
N TYR A 178 3.76 -13.75 16.18
CA TYR A 178 5.20 -13.59 16.41
C TYR A 178 5.50 -12.33 17.24
N MET A 179 4.89 -11.20 16.88
CA MET A 179 5.07 -9.94 17.62
C MET A 179 4.58 -10.05 19.06
N ARG A 180 3.44 -10.71 19.30
CA ARG A 180 2.94 -10.96 20.66
C ARG A 180 3.93 -11.76 21.50
N ASP A 181 4.53 -12.81 20.91
CA ASP A 181 5.34 -13.79 21.64
C ASP A 181 6.83 -13.36 21.74
N GLN A 182 7.36 -12.64 20.74
CA GLN A 182 8.78 -12.29 20.63
C GLN A 182 9.07 -10.79 20.79
N LEU A 183 8.07 -9.92 20.59
CA LEU A 183 8.22 -8.47 20.62
C LEU A 183 7.11 -7.83 21.50
N PRO A 184 7.05 -8.20 22.82
CA PRO A 184 5.93 -7.81 23.67
C PRO A 184 5.75 -6.30 23.81
N ASP A 185 6.82 -5.52 23.82
CA ASP A 185 6.75 -4.06 23.92
C ASP A 185 6.14 -3.44 22.65
N THR A 186 6.50 -3.96 21.48
CA THR A 186 5.89 -3.54 20.21
C THR A 186 4.43 -3.99 20.13
N PHE A 187 4.13 -5.20 20.59
CA PHE A 187 2.76 -5.70 20.64
C PHE A 187 1.87 -4.85 21.55
N ALA A 188 2.37 -4.42 22.71
CA ALA A 188 1.64 -3.58 23.67
C ALA A 188 1.25 -2.19 23.13
N VAL A 189 1.93 -1.71 22.10
CA VAL A 189 1.58 -0.45 21.43
C VAL A 189 0.92 -0.67 20.07
N SER A 190 0.80 -1.92 19.60
CA SER A 190 0.14 -2.26 18.34
C SER A 190 -1.39 -2.14 18.46
N ALA A 191 -2.06 -2.13 17.31
CA ALA A 191 -3.53 -2.19 17.25
C ALA A 191 -4.10 -3.60 17.56
N PHE A 192 -3.26 -4.57 17.92
CA PHE A 192 -3.64 -5.98 18.09
C PHE A 192 -3.68 -6.43 19.55
N GLN A 193 -3.38 -5.57 20.51
CA GLN A 193 -3.26 -5.90 21.95
C GLN A 193 -4.53 -6.53 22.55
N ASP A 194 -5.71 -6.15 22.06
CA ASP A 194 -7.00 -6.65 22.55
C ASP A 194 -7.50 -7.88 21.80
N THR A 195 -6.66 -8.53 20.99
CA THR A 195 -7.05 -9.67 20.18
C THR A 195 -7.08 -10.97 20.99
N ASN A 196 -8.07 -11.82 20.69
CA ASN A 196 -8.17 -13.13 21.32
C ASN A 196 -7.10 -14.08 20.77
N ALA A 197 -6.15 -14.50 21.63
CA ALA A 197 -5.01 -15.31 21.24
C ALA A 197 -5.41 -16.67 20.61
N GLU A 198 -6.44 -17.36 21.15
CA GLU A 198 -6.89 -18.64 20.61
C GLU A 198 -7.45 -18.50 19.19
N ILE A 199 -8.24 -17.45 18.97
CA ILE A 199 -8.80 -17.17 17.64
C ILE A 199 -7.69 -16.76 16.66
N PHE A 200 -6.70 -15.97 17.11
CA PHE A 200 -5.57 -15.60 16.28
C PHE A 200 -4.71 -16.82 15.92
N SER A 201 -4.51 -17.77 16.82
CA SER A 201 -3.79 -19.03 16.50
C SER A 201 -4.55 -19.89 15.48
N LYS A 202 -5.88 -19.93 15.54
CA LYS A 202 -6.68 -20.62 14.51
C LYS A 202 -6.60 -19.91 13.16
N ARG A 203 -6.70 -18.59 13.16
CA ARG A 203 -6.59 -17.77 11.94
C ARG A 203 -5.19 -17.86 11.30
N GLU A 204 -4.14 -17.88 12.10
CA GLU A 204 -2.76 -18.08 11.64
C GLU A 204 -2.66 -19.37 10.83
N LYS A 205 -3.08 -20.48 11.41
CA LYS A 205 -3.04 -21.79 10.75
C LYS A 205 -3.78 -21.76 9.39
N GLU A 206 -4.99 -21.21 9.36
CA GLU A 206 -5.79 -21.11 8.14
C GLU A 206 -5.16 -20.19 7.11
N GLN A 207 -4.62 -19.03 7.54
CA GLN A 207 -3.96 -18.09 6.65
C GLN A 207 -2.67 -18.68 6.08
N ASP A 208 -1.88 -19.36 6.89
CA ASP A 208 -0.63 -20.00 6.45
C ASP A 208 -0.90 -21.13 5.47
N GLU A 209 -1.91 -21.97 5.72
CA GLU A 209 -2.36 -23.01 4.77
C GLU A 209 -2.80 -22.37 3.44
N TYR A 210 -3.54 -21.27 3.51
CA TYR A 210 -3.95 -20.54 2.30
C TYR A 210 -2.74 -19.97 1.54
N ILE A 211 -1.82 -19.29 2.22
CA ILE A 211 -0.61 -18.73 1.60
C ILE A 211 0.22 -19.82 0.92
N ARG A 212 0.36 -20.99 1.55
CA ARG A 212 1.09 -22.13 0.96
C ARG A 212 0.40 -22.68 -0.30
N SER A 213 -0.92 -22.64 -0.34
CA SER A 213 -1.73 -23.19 -1.45
C SER A 213 -2.05 -22.19 -2.55
N CYS A 214 -2.03 -20.87 -2.27
CA CYS A 214 -2.41 -19.84 -3.24
C CYS A 214 -1.43 -19.77 -4.43
N SER A 215 -1.89 -19.17 -5.52
CA SER A 215 -1.10 -18.97 -6.75
C SER A 215 -0.09 -17.85 -6.63
N GLY A 216 -0.35 -16.84 -5.75
CA GLY A 216 0.57 -15.76 -5.47
C GLY A 216 0.13 -14.95 -4.24
N LEU A 217 1.12 -14.52 -3.48
CA LEU A 217 0.99 -13.59 -2.37
C LEU A 217 1.69 -12.28 -2.73
N PHE A 218 0.94 -11.19 -2.71
CA PHE A 218 1.45 -9.86 -2.92
C PHE A 218 1.55 -9.14 -1.57
N THR A 219 2.76 -8.82 -1.14
CA THR A 219 2.99 -8.01 0.06
C THR A 219 3.12 -6.54 -0.31
N MET A 220 2.57 -5.65 0.50
CA MET A 220 2.85 -4.22 0.34
C MET A 220 4.33 -3.95 0.60
N GLY A 221 4.86 -4.44 1.73
CA GLY A 221 6.23 -4.20 2.17
C GLY A 221 7.21 -5.30 1.78
N HIS A 222 8.47 -4.90 1.60
CA HIS A 222 9.61 -5.79 1.43
C HIS A 222 9.91 -6.54 2.73
N TRP A 223 9.82 -5.85 3.87
CA TRP A 223 10.06 -6.45 5.18
C TRP A 223 9.19 -7.68 5.44
N LEU A 224 7.90 -7.62 5.06
CA LEU A 224 6.98 -8.73 5.26
C LEU A 224 7.30 -9.91 4.34
N LYS A 225 7.65 -9.63 3.08
CA LYS A 225 8.14 -10.66 2.15
C LYS A 225 9.36 -11.37 2.72
N GLU A 226 10.36 -10.63 3.17
CA GLU A 226 11.60 -11.19 3.72
C GLU A 226 11.33 -12.01 4.98
N TRP A 227 10.49 -11.49 5.88
CA TRP A 227 10.09 -12.21 7.09
C TRP A 227 9.39 -13.52 6.75
N LEU A 228 8.42 -13.53 5.83
CA LEU A 228 7.72 -14.75 5.41
C LEU A 228 8.68 -15.79 4.79
N ILE A 229 9.63 -15.36 3.97
CA ILE A 229 10.65 -16.25 3.42
C ILE A 229 11.50 -16.86 4.55
N GLN A 230 11.88 -16.10 5.56
CA GLN A 230 12.59 -16.59 6.75
C GLN A 230 11.75 -17.60 7.56
N GLN A 231 10.40 -17.48 7.53
CA GLN A 231 9.48 -18.45 8.13
C GLN A 231 9.24 -19.70 7.24
N GLY A 232 9.95 -19.84 6.13
CA GLY A 232 9.88 -21.01 5.25
C GLY A 232 8.74 -21.00 4.24
N PHE A 233 8.16 -19.83 3.94
CA PHE A 233 7.26 -19.68 2.80
C PHE A 233 8.05 -19.58 1.49
N SER A 234 7.46 -20.08 0.40
CA SER A 234 8.13 -20.15 -0.91
C SER A 234 8.32 -18.77 -1.54
N SER A 235 9.58 -18.41 -1.83
CA SER A 235 9.94 -17.09 -2.36
C SER A 235 9.45 -16.85 -3.79
N ASP A 236 9.19 -17.90 -4.56
CA ASP A 236 8.68 -17.83 -5.94
C ASP A 236 7.22 -17.38 -6.03
N LYS A 237 6.47 -17.47 -4.92
CA LYS A 237 5.07 -17.04 -4.83
C LYS A 237 4.87 -15.70 -4.15
N ILE A 238 5.90 -15.16 -3.50
CA ILE A 238 5.77 -13.92 -2.71
C ILE A 238 6.42 -12.74 -3.44
N HIS A 239 5.60 -11.74 -3.75
CA HIS A 239 6.03 -10.55 -4.49
C HIS A 239 5.75 -9.30 -3.68
N ALA A 240 6.79 -8.50 -3.36
CA ALA A 240 6.62 -7.17 -2.80
C ALA A 240 6.24 -6.22 -3.93
N VAL A 241 4.97 -5.81 -3.98
CA VAL A 241 4.42 -4.98 -5.08
C VAL A 241 4.21 -3.53 -4.68
N GLY A 242 4.37 -3.21 -3.40
CA GLY A 242 4.18 -1.85 -2.88
C GLY A 242 2.74 -1.48 -2.62
N GLY A 243 2.54 -0.21 -2.29
CA GLY A 243 1.25 0.46 -2.18
C GLY A 243 1.30 1.83 -2.87
N GLY A 244 0.17 2.31 -3.35
CA GLY A 244 0.07 3.59 -4.04
C GLY A 244 -0.37 4.73 -3.11
N ILE A 245 0.00 5.96 -3.46
CA ILE A 245 -0.42 7.16 -2.73
C ILE A 245 -1.88 7.49 -3.00
N ASN A 246 -2.56 7.99 -1.96
CA ASN A 246 -3.97 8.38 -2.02
C ASN A 246 -4.18 9.90 -1.99
N VAL A 247 -3.18 10.67 -1.58
CA VAL A 247 -3.21 12.14 -1.66
C VAL A 247 -3.09 12.59 -3.12
N ASP A 248 -3.93 13.54 -3.51
CA ASP A 248 -3.96 14.04 -4.89
C ASP A 248 -2.68 14.82 -5.23
N ARG A 249 -1.92 14.28 -6.17
CA ARG A 249 -0.64 14.81 -6.64
C ARG A 249 -0.78 16.11 -7.43
N SER A 250 -1.97 16.46 -7.91
CA SER A 250 -2.21 17.74 -8.59
C SER A 250 -2.01 18.93 -7.66
N PHE A 251 -2.05 18.71 -6.34
CA PHE A 251 -1.76 19.74 -5.34
C PHE A 251 -0.28 19.91 -5.02
N ILE A 252 0.62 19.16 -5.63
CA ILE A 252 2.06 19.38 -5.43
C ILE A 252 2.44 20.77 -5.97
N CYS A 253 3.00 21.59 -5.10
CA CYS A 253 3.50 22.91 -5.48
C CYS A 253 4.98 23.08 -5.06
N PRO A 254 5.70 24.05 -5.64
CA PRO A 254 7.06 24.38 -5.20
C PRO A 254 7.06 24.74 -3.71
N GLN A 255 7.94 24.09 -2.95
CA GLN A 255 8.08 24.36 -1.52
C GLN A 255 9.00 25.55 -1.29
N VAL A 256 8.61 26.43 -0.38
CA VAL A 256 9.47 27.45 0.21
C VAL A 256 9.91 26.92 1.56
N LYS A 257 11.20 26.56 1.66
CA LYS A 257 11.76 26.05 2.91
C LYS A 257 11.81 27.11 3.98
N THR A 258 11.32 26.80 5.15
CA THR A 258 11.33 27.66 6.35
C THR A 258 12.34 27.18 7.38
N HIS A 259 12.86 25.94 7.22
CA HIS A 259 13.84 25.26 8.08
C HIS A 259 13.39 25.08 9.54
N ASN A 260 12.07 25.07 9.77
CA ASN A 260 11.55 25.01 11.12
C ASN A 260 10.26 24.18 11.27
N LYS A 261 9.65 23.67 10.20
CA LYS A 261 8.35 23.00 10.26
C LYS A 261 8.47 21.49 10.16
N ILE A 262 8.01 20.80 11.19
CA ILE A 262 8.00 19.34 11.32
C ILE A 262 6.57 18.86 11.14
N LEU A 263 6.35 17.85 10.31
CA LEU A 263 5.05 17.25 10.07
C LEU A 263 5.00 15.83 10.65
N PHE A 264 3.96 15.56 11.44
CA PHE A 264 3.57 14.21 11.85
C PHE A 264 2.17 13.90 11.31
N VAL A 265 1.98 12.74 10.66
CA VAL A 265 0.68 12.28 10.15
C VAL A 265 0.39 10.86 10.63
N GLY A 266 -0.61 10.71 11.50
CA GLY A 266 -0.95 9.38 12.00
C GLY A 266 -2.08 9.36 13.01
N LYS A 267 -3.11 8.53 12.78
CA LYS A 267 -4.29 8.43 13.68
C LYS A 267 -3.95 7.89 15.06
N ASP A 268 -3.07 6.89 15.12
CA ASP A 268 -2.63 6.26 16.36
C ASP A 268 -1.32 6.92 16.81
N PHE A 269 -1.45 7.98 17.59
CA PHE A 269 -0.32 8.83 18.00
C PHE A 269 0.75 8.04 18.77
N LYS A 270 0.33 7.15 19.67
CA LYS A 270 1.25 6.33 20.47
C LYS A 270 2.05 5.37 19.61
N ARG A 271 1.36 4.50 18.86
CA ARG A 271 1.99 3.47 18.02
C ARG A 271 2.91 4.08 16.96
N LYS A 272 2.53 5.24 16.43
CA LYS A 272 3.27 5.93 15.36
C LYS A 272 4.43 6.80 15.87
N GLY A 273 4.74 6.73 17.17
CA GLY A 273 5.87 7.44 17.74
C GLY A 273 5.61 8.95 17.94
N GLY A 274 4.35 9.35 18.06
CA GLY A 274 4.00 10.77 18.25
C GLY A 274 4.53 11.36 19.54
N TYR A 275 4.52 10.58 20.64
CA TYR A 275 5.07 11.05 21.92
C TYR A 275 6.57 11.31 21.86
N ILE A 276 7.36 10.40 21.30
CA ILE A 276 8.81 10.65 21.16
C ILE A 276 9.09 11.79 20.18
N THR A 277 8.25 11.96 19.14
CA THR A 277 8.33 13.10 18.21
C THR A 277 8.08 14.42 18.95
N TYR A 278 7.08 14.46 19.83
CA TYR A 278 6.79 15.64 20.66
C TYR A 278 7.91 15.94 21.67
N GLU A 279 8.45 14.92 22.34
CA GLU A 279 9.58 15.11 23.27
C GLU A 279 10.83 15.64 22.53
N ALA A 280 11.15 15.12 21.36
CA ALA A 280 12.25 15.61 20.52
C ALA A 280 12.02 17.09 20.09
N PHE A 281 10.80 17.43 19.69
CA PHE A 281 10.40 18.80 19.39
C PHE A 281 10.59 19.73 20.59
N LYS A 282 10.17 19.33 21.80
CA LYS A 282 10.39 20.11 23.03
C LYS A 282 11.87 20.35 23.31
N LEU A 283 12.73 19.36 23.07
CA LEU A 283 14.17 19.51 23.24
C LEU A 283 14.73 20.59 22.31
N LEU A 284 14.31 20.61 21.04
CA LEU A 284 14.72 21.67 20.10
C LEU A 284 14.23 23.06 20.54
N ARG A 285 12.98 23.17 21.00
CA ARG A 285 12.45 24.44 21.55
C ARG A 285 13.25 24.91 22.77
N LYS A 286 13.58 23.99 23.70
CA LYS A 286 14.40 24.30 24.90
C LYS A 286 15.82 24.75 24.54
N GLN A 287 16.37 24.30 23.42
CA GLN A 287 17.64 24.73 22.87
C GLN A 287 17.57 26.13 22.19
N GLY A 288 16.40 26.76 22.20
CA GLY A 288 16.17 28.08 21.60
C GLY A 288 15.87 28.06 20.10
N ARG A 289 15.66 26.88 19.50
CA ARG A 289 15.27 26.79 18.08
C ARG A 289 13.80 27.15 17.91
N ASN A 290 13.50 28.00 16.93
CA ASN A 290 12.12 28.37 16.59
C ASN A 290 11.50 27.33 15.65
N VAL A 291 11.26 26.09 16.13
CA VAL A 291 10.63 25.02 15.38
C VAL A 291 9.14 24.92 15.66
N GLU A 292 8.39 24.42 14.70
CA GLU A 292 6.95 24.17 14.76
C GLU A 292 6.66 22.69 14.48
N LEU A 293 5.75 22.08 15.24
CA LEU A 293 5.30 20.71 15.04
C LEU A 293 3.81 20.69 14.67
N TYR A 294 3.49 20.18 13.49
CA TYR A 294 2.12 19.98 13.00
C TYR A 294 1.73 18.52 13.14
N VAL A 295 0.61 18.24 13.86
CA VAL A 295 0.12 16.91 14.16
C VAL A 295 -1.24 16.68 13.50
N ILE A 296 -1.28 15.75 12.54
CA ILE A 296 -2.48 15.34 11.79
C ILE A 296 -2.84 13.91 12.13
N GLY A 297 -4.13 13.61 12.28
CA GLY A 297 -4.67 12.27 12.34
C GLY A 297 -5.33 11.84 13.63
N PRO A 298 -4.85 12.17 14.84
CA PRO A 298 -5.56 11.82 16.05
C PRO A 298 -6.93 12.54 16.13
N SER A 299 -7.95 11.86 16.66
CA SER A 299 -9.30 12.43 16.82
C SER A 299 -9.41 13.43 17.95
N GLN A 300 -8.49 13.37 18.92
CA GLN A 300 -8.37 14.26 20.07
C GLN A 300 -6.90 14.62 20.25
N ASP A 301 -6.64 15.80 20.78
CA ASP A 301 -5.27 16.22 21.07
C ASP A 301 -4.66 15.27 22.11
N PRO A 302 -3.54 14.60 21.79
CA PRO A 302 -2.88 13.70 22.72
C PRO A 302 -1.99 14.43 23.75
N ILE A 303 -1.85 15.75 23.66
CA ILE A 303 -1.00 16.57 24.50
C ILE A 303 -1.85 17.56 25.30
N ASP A 304 -1.89 17.40 26.61
CA ASP A 304 -2.75 18.22 27.50
C ASP A 304 -2.23 19.65 27.68
N ASP A 305 -0.91 19.84 27.79
CA ASP A 305 -0.27 21.15 27.98
C ASP A 305 0.87 21.35 26.96
N PRO A 306 0.53 21.73 25.73
CA PRO A 306 1.50 21.84 24.66
C PRO A 306 2.40 23.08 24.80
N VAL A 307 3.69 22.90 24.48
CA VAL A 307 4.61 24.03 24.40
C VAL A 307 4.37 24.87 23.14
N GLU A 308 4.82 26.12 23.14
CA GLU A 308 4.71 27.02 21.98
C GLU A 308 5.29 26.38 20.71
N GLY A 309 4.62 26.56 19.56
CA GLY A 309 5.00 26.00 18.27
C GLY A 309 4.41 24.59 18.02
N TYR A 310 3.64 24.03 18.94
CA TYR A 310 2.86 22.82 18.71
C TYR A 310 1.51 23.17 18.08
N HIS A 311 1.15 22.51 16.99
CA HIS A 311 -0.11 22.73 16.26
C HIS A 311 -0.85 21.41 16.09
N PHE A 312 -1.90 21.19 16.88
CA PHE A 312 -2.80 20.08 16.71
C PHE A 312 -3.82 20.40 15.61
N ILE A 313 -3.79 19.63 14.52
CA ILE A 313 -4.70 19.78 13.38
C ILE A 313 -5.86 18.78 13.48
N GLY A 314 -5.60 17.61 14.08
CA GLY A 314 -6.60 16.56 14.20
C GLY A 314 -6.84 15.80 12.90
N LEU A 315 -8.03 15.19 12.81
CA LEU A 315 -8.44 14.40 11.65
C LEU A 315 -8.98 15.33 10.55
N ILE A 316 -8.32 15.33 9.40
CA ILE A 316 -8.71 16.08 8.21
C ILE A 316 -8.91 15.15 7.00
N PRO A 317 -9.66 15.59 5.97
CA PRO A 317 -9.77 14.88 4.71
C PRO A 317 -8.44 14.82 3.94
N PHE A 318 -8.19 13.75 3.17
CA PHE A 318 -6.95 13.54 2.41
C PHE A 318 -6.58 14.71 1.48
N HIS A 319 -7.55 15.40 0.89
CA HIS A 319 -7.28 16.54 0.01
C HIS A 319 -6.72 17.76 0.76
N GLU A 320 -6.97 17.87 2.06
CA GLU A 320 -6.42 18.92 2.90
C GLU A 320 -5.00 18.57 3.40
N GLU A 321 -4.62 17.29 3.48
CA GLU A 321 -3.29 16.87 3.91
C GLU A 321 -2.18 17.41 2.99
N ALA A 322 -2.47 17.53 1.68
CA ALA A 322 -1.54 18.08 0.68
C ALA A 322 -0.97 19.46 1.07
N ARG A 323 -1.78 20.30 1.73
CA ARG A 323 -1.35 21.61 2.20
C ARG A 323 -0.19 21.49 3.20
N TYR A 324 -0.25 20.54 4.11
CA TYR A 324 0.78 20.36 5.15
C TYR A 324 2.02 19.70 4.59
N TYR A 325 1.90 18.74 3.68
CA TYR A 325 3.04 18.21 2.95
C TYR A 325 3.77 19.30 2.15
N ASN A 326 3.06 20.25 1.54
CA ASN A 326 3.68 21.38 0.84
C ASN A 326 4.31 22.41 1.77
N MET A 327 3.78 22.59 2.98
CA MET A 327 4.16 23.66 3.89
C MET A 327 5.34 23.29 4.80
N CYS A 328 5.50 22.02 5.15
CA CYS A 328 6.49 21.56 6.11
C CYS A 328 7.84 21.27 5.47
N ASP A 329 8.90 21.17 6.28
CA ASP A 329 10.29 20.99 5.86
C ASP A 329 10.77 19.56 6.03
N VAL A 330 10.22 18.81 7.00
CA VAL A 330 10.54 17.42 7.30
C VAL A 330 9.29 16.66 7.74
N PHE A 331 9.15 15.42 7.28
CA PHE A 331 8.18 14.46 7.78
C PHE A 331 8.82 13.57 8.84
N CYS A 332 8.22 13.46 10.02
CA CYS A 332 8.75 12.69 11.14
C CYS A 332 7.67 11.78 11.73
N MET A 333 7.83 10.46 11.55
CA MET A 333 6.92 9.46 12.11
C MET A 333 7.70 8.18 12.49
N PRO A 334 8.42 8.16 13.62
CA PRO A 334 9.24 7.02 14.03
C PRO A 334 8.40 5.90 14.67
N SER A 335 7.53 5.27 13.87
CA SER A 335 6.57 4.26 14.31
C SER A 335 7.23 3.08 15.00
N TYR A 336 6.64 2.61 16.10
CA TYR A 336 7.03 1.36 16.77
C TYR A 336 6.61 0.12 15.98
N PHE A 337 5.46 0.21 15.31
CA PHE A 337 4.97 -0.78 14.35
C PHE A 337 4.30 -0.07 13.17
N GLU A 338 4.76 -0.36 11.97
CA GLU A 338 4.18 0.15 10.74
C GLU A 338 4.17 -0.94 9.66
N ALA A 339 2.98 -1.40 9.30
CA ALA A 339 2.84 -2.48 8.33
C ALA A 339 3.36 -2.08 6.94
N TYR A 340 3.08 -0.85 6.50
CA TYR A 340 3.64 -0.29 5.28
C TYR A 340 4.03 1.18 5.46
N GLY A 341 3.08 2.08 5.65
CA GLY A 341 3.35 3.50 5.89
C GLY A 341 3.19 4.37 4.65
N LEU A 342 2.00 4.38 4.02
CA LEU A 342 1.68 5.22 2.86
C LEU A 342 2.09 6.69 3.02
N VAL A 343 1.99 7.22 4.23
CA VAL A 343 2.34 8.61 4.54
C VAL A 343 3.82 8.95 4.28
N PHE A 344 4.73 7.96 4.33
CA PHE A 344 6.13 8.16 3.94
C PHE A 344 6.27 8.41 2.44
N VAL A 345 5.60 7.58 1.63
CA VAL A 345 5.66 7.74 0.17
C VAL A 345 4.91 8.98 -0.29
N GLU A 346 3.88 9.38 0.43
CA GLU A 346 3.19 10.66 0.24
C GLU A 346 4.14 11.84 0.54
N ALA A 347 4.79 11.85 1.72
CA ALA A 347 5.76 12.87 2.09
C ALA A 347 6.90 13.00 1.07
N LEU A 348 7.52 11.88 0.68
CA LEU A 348 8.59 11.85 -0.34
C LEU A 348 8.09 12.40 -1.69
N THR A 349 6.87 12.05 -2.10
CA THR A 349 6.28 12.53 -3.36
C THR A 349 6.04 14.04 -3.33
N PHE A 350 5.66 14.59 -2.19
CA PHE A 350 5.51 16.02 -1.99
C PHE A 350 6.85 16.75 -1.79
N GLY A 351 7.95 16.04 -1.61
CA GLY A 351 9.30 16.61 -1.54
C GLY A 351 9.85 16.77 -0.12
N LEU A 352 9.22 16.11 0.89
CA LEU A 352 9.71 16.14 2.26
C LEU A 352 10.72 15.01 2.49
N PRO A 353 11.91 15.31 3.01
CA PRO A 353 12.75 14.31 3.61
C PRO A 353 12.06 13.71 4.85
N CYS A 354 12.32 12.42 5.10
CA CYS A 354 11.61 11.66 6.10
C CYS A 354 12.51 11.24 7.27
N ILE A 355 11.94 11.21 8.48
CA ILE A 355 12.51 10.52 9.63
C ILE A 355 11.57 9.38 10.01
N GLY A 356 12.08 8.16 9.95
CA GLY A 356 11.40 6.93 10.36
C GLY A 356 12.22 6.20 11.42
N ARG A 357 11.74 5.05 11.88
CA ARG A 357 12.50 4.12 12.71
C ARG A 357 13.21 3.10 11.81
N ASP A 358 14.38 2.61 12.23
CA ASP A 358 15.15 1.60 11.49
C ASP A 358 14.52 0.20 11.65
N CYS A 359 13.26 0.06 11.19
CA CYS A 359 12.53 -1.20 11.20
C CYS A 359 11.37 -1.20 10.19
N TYR A 360 10.85 -2.39 9.90
CA TYR A 360 9.75 -2.62 8.96
C TYR A 360 10.04 -2.06 7.57
N GLU A 361 9.06 -1.36 6.95
CA GLU A 361 9.23 -0.81 5.61
C GLU A 361 9.93 0.55 5.57
N MET A 362 10.11 1.22 6.72
CA MET A 362 10.71 2.56 6.76
C MET A 362 12.12 2.63 6.14
N PRO A 363 13.04 1.67 6.35
CA PRO A 363 14.35 1.66 5.70
C PRO A 363 14.31 1.48 4.17
N TYR A 364 13.21 0.92 3.63
CA TYR A 364 13.05 0.78 2.17
C TYR A 364 12.55 2.07 1.51
N PHE A 365 11.86 2.93 2.24
CA PHE A 365 11.46 4.25 1.77
C PHE A 365 12.57 5.28 1.89
N ILE A 366 13.33 5.22 2.99
CA ILE A 366 14.29 6.22 3.39
C ILE A 366 15.70 5.78 2.96
N ASN A 367 16.26 6.46 1.95
CA ASN A 367 17.68 6.31 1.64
C ASN A 367 18.47 7.14 2.66
N GLU A 368 18.96 6.46 3.72
CA GLU A 368 19.62 7.10 4.88
C GLU A 368 20.76 8.01 4.44
N GLY A 369 20.80 9.23 4.96
CA GLY A 369 21.78 10.26 4.62
C GLY A 369 21.51 10.99 3.29
N LYS A 370 20.50 10.57 2.51
CA LYS A 370 20.14 11.20 1.22
C LYS A 370 18.72 11.78 1.21
N THR A 371 17.73 10.95 1.50
CA THR A 371 16.31 11.36 1.46
C THR A 371 15.67 11.41 2.84
N GLY A 372 16.44 11.10 3.87
CA GLY A 372 16.00 11.13 5.25
C GLY A 372 17.00 10.43 6.18
N LEU A 373 16.56 10.24 7.42
CA LEU A 373 17.35 9.62 8.49
C LEU A 373 16.51 8.58 9.25
N LEU A 374 17.18 7.59 9.84
CA LEU A 374 16.54 6.51 10.58
C LEU A 374 16.90 6.60 12.08
N LEU A 375 15.85 6.59 12.91
CA LEU A 375 15.99 6.52 14.38
C LEU A 375 16.33 5.07 14.77
N LYS A 376 17.46 4.88 15.44
CA LYS A 376 17.97 3.55 15.84
C LYS A 376 17.59 3.19 17.27
N ASN A 377 17.62 4.19 18.16
CA ASN A 377 17.29 4.00 19.57
C ASN A 377 15.99 4.76 19.92
N ASP A 378 15.28 4.29 20.94
CA ASP A 378 14.08 4.97 21.42
C ASP A 378 14.45 6.16 22.33
N ASP A 379 15.23 7.11 21.77
CA ASP A 379 15.80 8.27 22.48
C ASP A 379 15.33 9.58 21.82
N PRO A 380 14.59 10.44 22.54
CA PRO A 380 14.18 11.73 22.01
C PRO A 380 15.36 12.68 21.73
N HIS A 381 16.53 12.52 22.38
CA HIS A 381 17.73 13.30 22.07
C HIS A 381 18.31 12.92 20.71
N GLU A 382 18.38 11.61 20.40
CA GLU A 382 18.75 11.15 19.05
C GLU A 382 17.79 11.71 18.01
N LEU A 383 16.48 11.58 18.24
CA LEU A 383 15.47 12.07 17.32
C LEU A 383 15.55 13.59 17.09
N ALA A 384 15.77 14.37 18.14
CA ALA A 384 15.99 15.82 18.03
C ALA A 384 17.22 16.15 17.18
N SER A 385 18.32 15.40 17.35
CA SER A 385 19.50 15.55 16.51
C SER A 385 19.23 15.23 15.04
N LEU A 386 18.46 14.16 14.74
CA LEU A 386 18.06 13.83 13.38
C LEU A 386 17.17 14.92 12.74
N MET A 387 16.20 15.45 13.50
CA MET A 387 15.37 16.59 13.06
C MET A 387 16.23 17.80 12.73
N GLN A 388 17.17 18.14 13.60
CA GLN A 388 18.08 19.26 13.40
C GLN A 388 18.94 19.08 12.16
N GLN A 389 19.53 17.91 11.95
CA GLN A 389 20.36 17.62 10.78
C GLN A 389 19.61 17.82 9.46
N ILE A 390 18.33 17.42 9.39
CA ILE A 390 17.52 17.60 8.17
C ILE A 390 17.12 19.07 8.01
N LEU A 391 16.71 19.74 9.08
CA LEU A 391 16.29 21.15 9.04
C LEU A 391 17.44 22.09 8.65
N ASP A 392 18.68 21.75 9.04
CA ASP A 392 19.87 22.57 8.78
C ASP A 392 20.56 22.24 7.44
N ASN A 393 20.07 21.24 6.68
CA ASN A 393 20.71 20.78 5.46
C ASN A 393 19.71 20.57 4.30
N ASP A 394 19.69 21.50 3.37
CA ASP A 394 18.84 21.48 2.17
C ASP A 394 19.09 20.31 1.22
N THR A 395 20.26 19.66 1.30
CA THR A 395 20.61 18.55 0.42
C THR A 395 19.58 17.42 0.52
N PHE A 396 19.01 17.16 1.71
CA PHE A 396 17.96 16.15 1.87
C PHE A 396 16.74 16.46 1.02
N SER A 397 16.20 17.67 1.12
CA SER A 397 15.03 18.07 0.34
C SER A 397 15.32 18.16 -1.16
N GLN A 398 16.50 18.64 -1.56
CA GLN A 398 16.94 18.67 -2.96
C GLN A 398 16.98 17.25 -3.55
N ASN A 399 17.52 16.28 -2.81
CA ASN A 399 17.56 14.88 -3.24
C ASN A 399 16.16 14.29 -3.38
N VAL A 400 15.25 14.57 -2.43
CA VAL A 400 13.86 14.11 -2.50
C VAL A 400 13.15 14.73 -3.71
N VAL A 401 13.28 16.05 -3.90
CA VAL A 401 12.66 16.77 -5.03
C VAL A 401 13.20 16.29 -6.37
N SER A 402 14.51 16.06 -6.49
CA SER A 402 15.12 15.55 -7.73
C SER A 402 14.61 14.15 -8.09
N ASN A 403 14.24 13.32 -7.09
CA ASN A 403 13.72 11.98 -7.30
C ASN A 403 12.18 11.90 -7.38
N ARG A 404 11.48 13.02 -7.28
CA ARG A 404 9.99 13.09 -7.20
C ARG A 404 9.28 12.34 -8.32
N GLN A 405 9.75 12.47 -9.57
CA GLN A 405 9.11 11.80 -10.71
C GLN A 405 9.19 10.27 -10.59
N ASN A 406 10.25 9.75 -9.98
CA ASN A 406 10.36 8.33 -9.68
C ASN A 406 9.36 7.92 -8.61
N TYR A 407 9.20 8.71 -7.53
CA TYR A 407 8.18 8.42 -6.50
C TYR A 407 6.77 8.46 -7.08
N ILE A 408 6.43 9.46 -7.90
CA ILE A 408 5.12 9.58 -8.56
C ILE A 408 4.80 8.33 -9.41
N ARG A 409 5.79 7.79 -10.11
CA ARG A 409 5.63 6.59 -10.94
C ARG A 409 5.56 5.34 -10.08
N GLU A 410 6.56 5.15 -9.21
CA GLU A 410 6.79 3.97 -8.40
C GLU A 410 5.61 3.68 -7.46
N TYR A 411 5.12 4.71 -6.79
CA TYR A 411 4.03 4.64 -5.82
C TYR A 411 2.68 5.05 -6.42
N SER A 412 2.45 4.75 -7.70
CA SER A 412 1.12 4.87 -8.30
C SER A 412 0.37 3.53 -8.19
N TRP A 413 -0.93 3.58 -7.95
CA TRP A 413 -1.76 2.37 -7.95
C TRP A 413 -1.76 1.66 -9.31
N SER A 414 -1.53 2.37 -10.40
CA SER A 414 -1.33 1.76 -11.73
C SER A 414 -0.09 0.87 -11.74
N THR A 415 1.04 1.36 -11.24
CA THR A 415 2.28 0.58 -11.15
C THR A 415 2.14 -0.61 -10.19
N VAL A 416 1.44 -0.45 -9.07
CA VAL A 416 1.15 -1.55 -8.14
C VAL A 416 0.30 -2.63 -8.81
N ALA A 417 -0.71 -2.24 -9.60
CA ALA A 417 -1.57 -3.20 -10.31
C ALA A 417 -0.89 -3.87 -11.51
N GLU A 418 0.16 -3.27 -12.06
CA GLU A 418 0.96 -3.81 -13.17
C GLU A 418 1.95 -4.89 -12.71
N ARG A 419 2.44 -4.81 -11.47
CA ARG A 419 3.34 -5.78 -10.82
C ARG A 419 2.62 -7.06 -10.43
#